data_77db9cff7741c60ea82df685b550c446
#
_entry.id   77db9cff7741c60ea82df685b550c446
#
_cell.length_a   1.000
_cell.length_b   1.000
_cell.length_c   1.000
_cell.angle_alpha   90.00
_cell.angle_beta   90.00
_cell.angle_gamma   90.00
#
_symmetry.space_group_name_H-M   'P 1'
#
loop_
_entity.id
_entity.type
_entity.pdbx_description
1 polymer ?
#
loop_
_entity_poly.entity_id
_entity_poly.type
_entity_poly.pdbx_seq_one_letter_code
_entity_poly.pdbx_strand_id
1 'polypeptide(L)'
;MVCGGDVTVHLQFIAADDPVWRELAGSVLQRIALRQPGALVLALDGGAPALQDAPETDSAHFALPLPIGQRAVLFGAGHCSLALCPLLTTVGFRVTVVDDRPELVTKERFPTADAVICCDLDRVTETVPIGEEDYVVVMTNGHSHDFAVQEQVLRGRYAYIGVIGSRAKTASVNARLREAGISETAIASVHTPIGTAIKAVTPEEIAVSIAGEMICVRATRRENAGVVLHGCPMH
;
A
#
# COMPACT_ATOMS: atom_id res chain seq x y z
N MET A 1 25.65 11.22 -17.95
CA MET A 1 24.95 10.00 -17.51
C MET A 1 24.20 9.49 -18.72
N VAL A 2 24.66 8.42 -19.32
CA VAL A 2 24.00 7.81 -20.49
C VAL A 2 23.12 6.69 -19.93
N CYS A 3 21.83 6.96 -19.75
CA CYS A 3 20.85 5.88 -19.60
C CYS A 3 20.75 5.23 -20.99
N GLY A 4 21.54 4.19 -21.24
CA GLY A 4 21.48 3.40 -22.44
C GLY A 4 20.38 2.35 -22.32
N GLY A 5 19.39 2.43 -23.17
CA GLY A 5 18.36 1.42 -23.32
C GLY A 5 17.51 1.76 -24.54
N ASP A 6 17.07 0.73 -25.25
CA ASP A 6 16.11 0.89 -26.34
C ASP A 6 14.69 0.99 -25.74
N VAL A 7 13.90 1.92 -26.27
CA VAL A 7 12.48 2.08 -25.89
C VAL A 7 11.64 1.78 -27.13
N THR A 8 10.74 0.82 -27.00
CA THR A 8 9.70 0.58 -27.99
C THR A 8 8.44 1.33 -27.57
N VAL A 9 7.93 2.19 -28.44
CA VAL A 9 6.73 3.00 -28.17
C VAL A 9 5.62 2.53 -29.09
N HIS A 10 4.48 2.14 -28.49
CA HIS A 10 3.24 1.88 -29.23
C HIS A 10 2.42 3.18 -29.27
N LEU A 11 2.06 3.62 -30.47
CA LEU A 11 1.20 4.78 -30.70
C LEU A 11 -0.09 4.31 -31.35
N GLN A 12 -1.24 4.59 -30.71
CA GLN A 12 -2.55 4.25 -31.22
C GLN A 12 -3.41 5.51 -31.34
N PHE A 13 -3.96 5.73 -32.53
CA PHE A 13 -4.97 6.77 -32.73
C PHE A 13 -6.34 6.29 -32.22
N ILE A 14 -6.98 7.13 -31.41
CA ILE A 14 -8.32 6.88 -30.87
C ILE A 14 -9.23 8.02 -31.33
N ALA A 15 -10.24 7.71 -32.14
CA ALA A 15 -11.24 8.69 -32.52
C ALA A 15 -12.15 9.07 -31.34
N ALA A 16 -12.49 10.34 -31.22
CA ALA A 16 -13.29 10.83 -30.08
C ALA A 16 -14.70 10.21 -30.01
N ASP A 17 -15.21 9.70 -31.11
CA ASP A 17 -16.54 9.06 -31.26
C ASP A 17 -16.49 7.53 -31.35
N ASP A 18 -15.30 6.92 -31.19
CA ASP A 18 -15.14 5.47 -31.21
C ASP A 18 -15.96 4.82 -30.06
N PRO A 19 -16.97 4.00 -30.39
CA PRO A 19 -17.86 3.43 -29.39
C PRO A 19 -17.16 2.41 -28.49
N VAL A 20 -16.17 1.66 -29.01
CA VAL A 20 -15.43 0.64 -28.27
C VAL A 20 -14.59 1.31 -27.18
N TRP A 21 -13.87 2.39 -27.54
CA TRP A 21 -13.06 3.14 -26.60
C TRP A 21 -13.88 3.90 -25.57
N ARG A 22 -15.06 4.39 -25.94
CA ARG A 22 -15.99 5.05 -24.98
C ARG A 22 -16.50 4.09 -23.92
N GLU A 23 -16.96 2.92 -24.34
CA GLU A 23 -17.43 1.87 -23.42
C GLU A 23 -16.32 1.38 -22.52
N LEU A 24 -15.14 1.11 -23.10
CA LEU A 24 -13.96 0.68 -22.37
C LEU A 24 -13.49 1.72 -21.34
N ALA A 25 -13.45 3.00 -21.73
CA ALA A 25 -13.08 4.10 -20.82
C ALA A 25 -14.07 4.18 -19.65
N GLY A 26 -15.37 4.02 -19.89
CA GLY A 26 -16.38 3.94 -18.84
C GLY A 26 -16.10 2.81 -17.87
N SER A 27 -15.81 1.62 -18.38
CA SER A 27 -15.50 0.44 -17.57
C SER A 27 -14.20 0.60 -16.77
N VAL A 28 -13.15 1.19 -17.38
CA VAL A 28 -11.88 1.51 -16.70
C VAL A 28 -12.11 2.50 -15.55
N LEU A 29 -12.82 3.60 -15.80
CA LEU A 29 -13.13 4.60 -14.78
C LEU A 29 -13.97 4.01 -13.64
N GLN A 30 -14.94 3.18 -13.97
CA GLN A 30 -15.76 2.47 -12.98
C GLN A 30 -14.90 1.54 -12.11
N ARG A 31 -14.00 0.75 -12.69
CA ARG A 31 -13.07 -0.09 -11.91
C ARG A 31 -12.15 0.72 -11.02
N ILE A 32 -11.61 1.82 -11.53
CA ILE A 32 -10.78 2.73 -10.73
C ILE A 32 -11.60 3.28 -9.54
N ALA A 33 -12.83 3.73 -9.78
CA ALA A 33 -13.71 4.25 -8.74
C ALA A 33 -14.10 3.19 -7.69
N LEU A 34 -14.36 1.95 -8.14
CA LEU A 34 -14.66 0.79 -7.28
C LEU A 34 -13.41 0.14 -6.71
N ARG A 35 -12.22 0.63 -7.09
CA ARG A 35 -10.91 0.11 -6.63
C ARG A 35 -10.71 -1.38 -6.95
N GLN A 36 -11.25 -1.83 -8.07
CA GLN A 36 -11.12 -3.18 -8.56
C GLN A 36 -9.85 -3.32 -9.40
N PRO A 37 -8.96 -4.28 -9.11
CA PRO A 37 -7.75 -4.50 -9.87
C PRO A 37 -8.07 -4.92 -11.31
N GLY A 38 -7.10 -4.73 -12.19
CA GLY A 38 -7.18 -5.11 -13.58
C GLY A 38 -6.15 -4.37 -14.42
N ALA A 39 -6.12 -4.65 -15.70
CA ALA A 39 -5.27 -3.97 -16.66
C ALA A 39 -6.03 -3.68 -17.95
N LEU A 40 -5.72 -2.54 -18.55
CA LEU A 40 -6.05 -2.24 -19.93
C LEU A 40 -5.05 -2.98 -20.83
N VAL A 41 -5.54 -3.86 -21.68
CA VAL A 41 -4.74 -4.65 -22.60
C VAL A 41 -4.92 -4.10 -24.00
N LEU A 42 -3.82 -3.75 -24.64
CA LEU A 42 -3.75 -3.22 -26.00
C LEU A 42 -3.12 -4.27 -26.91
N ALA A 43 -3.77 -4.62 -28.00
CA ALA A 43 -3.20 -5.46 -29.03
C ALA A 43 -2.23 -4.62 -29.88
N LEU A 44 -0.98 -5.07 -30.03
CA LEU A 44 0.06 -4.34 -30.74
C LEU A 44 -0.10 -4.37 -32.27
N ASP A 45 -0.96 -5.25 -32.77
CA ASP A 45 -1.36 -5.35 -34.18
C ASP A 45 -2.54 -4.44 -34.57
N GLY A 46 -3.05 -3.65 -33.62
CA GLY A 46 -4.21 -2.77 -33.81
C GLY A 46 -5.56 -3.46 -33.56
N GLY A 47 -5.57 -4.64 -32.94
CA GLY A 47 -6.78 -5.31 -32.50
C GLY A 47 -7.56 -4.53 -31.44
N ALA A 48 -8.76 -5.00 -31.08
CA ALA A 48 -9.59 -4.34 -30.10
C ALA A 48 -8.95 -4.36 -28.70
N PRO A 49 -8.97 -3.22 -27.97
CA PRO A 49 -8.51 -3.16 -26.60
C PRO A 49 -9.47 -3.93 -25.67
N ALA A 50 -8.96 -4.42 -24.55
CA ALA A 50 -9.74 -5.14 -23.56
C ALA A 50 -9.39 -4.72 -22.13
N LEU A 51 -10.35 -4.90 -21.21
CA LEU A 51 -10.13 -4.78 -19.78
C LEU A 51 -10.12 -6.18 -19.17
N GLN A 52 -9.00 -6.55 -18.54
CA GLN A 52 -8.79 -7.89 -17.98
C GLN A 52 -8.45 -7.83 -16.50
N ASP A 53 -8.83 -8.86 -15.73
CA ASP A 53 -8.53 -8.96 -14.30
C ASP A 53 -7.05 -9.34 -14.07
N ALA A 54 -6.58 -10.34 -14.81
CA ALA A 54 -5.21 -10.82 -14.81
C ALA A 54 -4.74 -10.97 -16.27
N PRO A 55 -4.08 -9.96 -16.84
CA PRO A 55 -3.64 -10.04 -18.22
C PRO A 55 -2.45 -11.01 -18.35
N GLU A 56 -2.52 -11.88 -19.32
CA GLU A 56 -1.35 -12.61 -19.79
C GLU A 56 -0.45 -11.63 -20.57
N THR A 57 0.84 -11.61 -20.23
CA THR A 57 1.83 -10.83 -20.95
C THR A 57 2.45 -11.68 -22.04
N ASP A 58 2.22 -11.30 -23.30
CA ASP A 58 2.86 -11.90 -24.46
C ASP A 58 3.49 -10.82 -25.36
N SER A 59 4.08 -11.25 -26.47
CA SER A 59 4.71 -10.33 -27.42
C SER A 59 3.72 -9.57 -28.33
N ALA A 60 2.43 -9.97 -28.32
CA ALA A 60 1.38 -9.38 -29.15
C ALA A 60 0.53 -8.34 -28.40
N HIS A 61 0.65 -8.29 -27.07
CA HIS A 61 -0.18 -7.45 -26.22
C HIS A 61 0.66 -6.59 -25.26
N PHE A 62 0.21 -5.37 -25.04
CA PHE A 62 0.73 -4.48 -24.00
C PHE A 62 -0.33 -4.34 -22.90
N ALA A 63 0.00 -4.75 -21.69
CA ALA A 63 -0.88 -4.64 -20.52
C ALA A 63 -0.49 -3.42 -19.67
N LEU A 64 -1.42 -2.49 -19.53
CA LEU A 64 -1.30 -1.33 -18.65
C LEU A 64 -2.11 -1.57 -17.38
N PRO A 65 -1.48 -1.88 -16.24
CA PRO A 65 -2.20 -2.03 -14.98
C PRO A 65 -2.97 -0.76 -14.60
N LEU A 66 -4.20 -0.92 -14.12
CA LEU A 66 -4.98 0.22 -13.65
C LEU A 66 -4.26 0.89 -12.47
N PRO A 67 -4.25 2.24 -12.41
CA PRO A 67 -3.53 2.99 -11.38
C PRO A 67 -4.28 2.96 -10.04
N ILE A 68 -4.55 1.77 -9.54
CA ILE A 68 -5.17 1.56 -8.23
C ILE A 68 -4.05 1.38 -7.22
N GLY A 69 -3.72 2.44 -6.51
CA GLY A 69 -2.72 2.41 -5.46
C GLY A 69 -3.09 1.41 -4.37
N GLN A 70 -2.11 0.66 -3.86
CA GLN A 70 -2.30 -0.20 -2.70
C GLN A 70 -2.69 0.63 -1.48
N ARG A 71 -3.53 0.08 -0.62
CA ARG A 71 -3.94 0.78 0.59
C ARG A 71 -2.88 0.65 1.67
N ALA A 72 -2.53 1.79 2.29
CA ALA A 72 -1.75 1.86 3.51
C ALA A 72 -2.67 2.30 4.66
N VAL A 73 -2.77 1.49 5.69
CA VAL A 73 -3.58 1.77 6.89
C VAL A 73 -2.63 2.15 8.02
N LEU A 74 -2.70 3.40 8.46
CA LEU A 74 -1.89 3.95 9.55
C LEU A 74 -2.70 3.94 10.84
N PHE A 75 -2.38 3.05 11.75
CA PHE A 75 -2.95 3.03 13.09
C PHE A 75 -2.15 3.93 14.02
N GLY A 76 -2.79 5.00 14.48
CA GLY A 76 -2.21 6.10 15.23
C GLY A 76 -2.10 7.39 14.39
N ALA A 77 -2.74 8.48 14.84
CA ALA A 77 -2.78 9.78 14.16
C ALA A 77 -1.78 10.79 14.75
N GLY A 78 -0.62 10.31 15.25
CA GLY A 78 0.43 11.12 15.85
C GLY A 78 1.33 11.83 14.81
N HIS A 79 2.43 12.42 15.30
CA HIS A 79 3.36 13.20 14.47
C HIS A 79 3.98 12.39 13.33
N CYS A 80 4.36 11.13 13.57
CA CYS A 80 4.92 10.28 12.52
C CYS A 80 3.89 10.01 11.41
N SER A 81 2.61 9.82 11.75
CA SER A 81 1.54 9.63 10.76
C SER A 81 1.29 10.90 9.96
N LEU A 82 1.36 12.09 10.61
CA LEU A 82 1.24 13.38 9.91
C LEU A 82 2.33 13.56 8.85
N ALA A 83 3.56 13.16 9.15
CA ALA A 83 4.68 13.22 8.22
C ALA A 83 4.60 12.11 7.14
N LEU A 84 4.16 10.89 7.53
CA LEU A 84 4.16 9.72 6.65
C LEU A 84 3.02 9.76 5.61
N CYS A 85 1.84 10.23 5.98
CA CYS A 85 0.66 10.22 5.13
C CYS A 85 0.90 10.91 3.76
N PRO A 86 1.39 12.16 3.68
CA PRO A 86 1.65 12.83 2.39
C PRO A 86 2.76 12.14 1.58
N LEU A 87 3.79 11.57 2.23
CA LEU A 87 4.85 10.84 1.54
C LEU A 87 4.30 9.58 0.87
N LEU A 88 3.51 8.78 1.59
CA LEU A 88 2.90 7.57 1.04
C LEU A 88 1.95 7.90 -0.11
N THR A 89 1.17 8.97 0.01
CA THR A 89 0.29 9.44 -1.08
C THR A 89 1.12 9.82 -2.32
N THR A 90 2.22 10.54 -2.13
CA THR A 90 3.12 10.95 -3.22
C THR A 90 3.73 9.75 -3.95
N VAL A 91 4.05 8.67 -3.23
CA VAL A 91 4.59 7.44 -3.85
C VAL A 91 3.51 6.43 -4.26
N GLY A 92 2.24 6.87 -4.32
CA GLY A 92 1.14 6.13 -4.93
C GLY A 92 0.41 5.15 -4.01
N PHE A 93 0.57 5.24 -2.69
CA PHE A 93 -0.34 4.55 -1.77
C PHE A 93 -1.60 5.37 -1.53
N ARG A 94 -2.72 4.68 -1.31
CA ARG A 94 -3.96 5.24 -0.79
C ARG A 94 -3.93 5.13 0.72
N VAL A 95 -3.97 6.25 1.42
CA VAL A 95 -3.75 6.25 2.87
C VAL A 95 -5.07 6.36 3.62
N THR A 96 -5.28 5.42 4.55
CA THR A 96 -6.33 5.48 5.57
C THR A 96 -5.66 5.70 6.93
N VAL A 97 -6.06 6.72 7.67
CA VAL A 97 -5.55 7.01 9.01
C VAL A 97 -6.62 6.65 10.04
N VAL A 98 -6.23 5.93 11.08
CA VAL A 98 -7.12 5.39 12.11
C VAL A 98 -6.57 5.71 13.48
N ASP A 99 -7.40 6.24 14.38
CA ASP A 99 -7.06 6.49 15.78
C ASP A 99 -8.35 6.47 16.62
N ASP A 100 -8.25 6.29 17.91
CA ASP A 100 -9.40 6.33 18.84
C ASP A 100 -9.71 7.75 19.35
N ARG A 101 -8.87 8.73 19.04
CA ARG A 101 -9.00 10.13 19.46
C ARG A 101 -9.58 10.97 18.34
N PRO A 102 -10.86 11.40 18.45
CA PRO A 102 -11.56 12.10 17.36
C PRO A 102 -10.90 13.43 16.97
N GLU A 103 -10.25 14.12 17.91
CA GLU A 103 -9.55 15.38 17.64
C GLU A 103 -8.28 15.21 16.77
N LEU A 104 -7.76 13.99 16.65
CA LEU A 104 -6.57 13.69 15.84
C LEU A 104 -6.91 13.16 14.45
N VAL A 105 -8.07 12.52 14.27
CA VAL A 105 -8.49 11.91 13.00
C VAL A 105 -9.41 12.85 12.23
N THR A 106 -8.87 13.98 11.79
CA THR A 106 -9.63 14.95 11.00
C THR A 106 -9.05 15.15 9.60
N LYS A 107 -9.90 15.52 8.66
CA LYS A 107 -9.48 15.75 7.27
C LYS A 107 -8.55 16.97 7.14
N GLU A 108 -8.68 17.93 8.05
CA GLU A 108 -7.82 19.11 8.13
C GLU A 108 -6.38 18.71 8.50
N ARG A 109 -6.21 17.73 9.39
CA ARG A 109 -4.90 17.22 9.78
C ARG A 109 -4.29 16.31 8.71
N PHE A 110 -5.12 15.56 8.01
CA PHE A 110 -4.71 14.60 6.97
C PHE A 110 -5.36 14.89 5.62
N PRO A 111 -5.07 16.04 4.99
CA PRO A 111 -5.73 16.47 3.76
C PRO A 111 -5.48 15.53 2.58
N THR A 112 -4.36 14.81 2.56
CA THR A 112 -3.98 13.87 1.49
C THR A 112 -4.46 12.44 1.73
N ALA A 113 -5.00 12.11 2.92
CA ALA A 113 -5.52 10.78 3.19
C ALA A 113 -6.81 10.51 2.39
N ASP A 114 -6.98 9.30 1.89
CA ASP A 114 -8.25 8.83 1.29
C ASP A 114 -9.37 8.84 2.32
N ALA A 115 -9.07 8.32 3.51
CA ALA A 115 -10.01 8.26 4.63
C ALA A 115 -9.31 8.56 5.96
N VAL A 116 -10.06 9.16 6.87
CA VAL A 116 -9.70 9.34 8.28
C VAL A 116 -10.83 8.74 9.13
N ILE A 117 -10.51 7.83 10.03
CA ILE A 117 -11.50 7.01 10.73
C ILE A 117 -11.20 7.04 12.22
N CYS A 118 -12.20 7.47 13.02
CA CYS A 118 -12.18 7.35 14.46
C CYS A 118 -12.88 6.06 14.87
N CYS A 119 -12.19 5.14 15.52
CA CYS A 119 -12.80 3.92 16.04
C CYS A 119 -12.04 3.36 17.23
N ASP A 120 -12.67 2.42 17.91
CA ASP A 120 -12.05 1.65 18.98
C ASP A 120 -10.95 0.74 18.42
N LEU A 121 -9.72 0.90 18.90
CA LEU A 121 -8.57 0.14 18.46
C LEU A 121 -8.58 -1.31 18.96
N ASP A 122 -9.36 -1.63 19.98
CA ASP A 122 -9.53 -3.00 20.46
C ASP A 122 -10.43 -3.84 19.54
N ARG A 123 -11.16 -3.20 18.61
CA ARG A 123 -12.08 -3.83 17.65
C ARG A 123 -11.92 -3.27 16.23
N VAL A 124 -10.69 -2.92 15.88
CA VAL A 124 -10.40 -2.14 14.67
C VAL A 124 -10.77 -2.87 13.38
N THR A 125 -10.61 -4.19 13.32
CA THR A 125 -10.93 -4.98 12.11
C THR A 125 -12.42 -5.08 11.81
N GLU A 126 -13.30 -4.78 12.77
CA GLU A 126 -14.74 -4.68 12.53
C GLU A 126 -15.10 -3.40 11.75
N THR A 127 -14.35 -2.32 11.97
CA THR A 127 -14.58 -1.01 11.30
C THR A 127 -13.70 -0.83 10.07
N VAL A 128 -12.46 -1.33 10.13
CA VAL A 128 -11.46 -1.23 9.08
C VAL A 128 -10.97 -2.63 8.72
N PRO A 129 -11.71 -3.37 7.87
CA PRO A 129 -11.28 -4.69 7.43
C PRO A 129 -9.96 -4.58 6.66
N ILE A 130 -9.01 -5.43 7.04
CA ILE A 130 -7.69 -5.53 6.41
C ILE A 130 -7.71 -6.66 5.39
N GLY A 131 -7.25 -6.36 4.17
CA GLY A 131 -7.16 -7.31 3.06
C GLY A 131 -5.73 -7.71 2.72
N GLU A 132 -5.59 -8.72 1.88
CA GLU A 132 -4.32 -9.36 1.51
C GLU A 132 -3.31 -8.39 0.85
N GLU A 133 -3.80 -7.33 0.21
CA GLU A 133 -2.97 -6.31 -0.45
C GLU A 133 -2.74 -5.06 0.40
N ASP A 134 -3.21 -5.03 1.64
CA ASP A 134 -3.07 -3.87 2.51
C ASP A 134 -1.71 -3.82 3.23
N TYR A 135 -1.19 -2.63 3.33
CA TYR A 135 0.02 -2.29 4.07
C TYR A 135 -0.39 -1.66 5.41
N VAL A 136 -0.04 -2.30 6.48
CA VAL A 136 -0.41 -1.86 7.84
C VAL A 136 0.79 -1.25 8.54
N VAL A 137 0.61 -0.07 9.11
CA VAL A 137 1.62 0.62 9.91
C VAL A 137 1.04 0.93 11.28
N VAL A 138 1.67 0.41 12.33
CA VAL A 138 1.21 0.58 13.73
C VAL A 138 2.13 1.57 14.46
N MET A 139 1.55 2.72 14.80
CA MET A 139 2.24 3.84 15.47
C MET A 139 1.33 4.46 16.52
N THR A 140 0.61 3.62 17.27
CA THR A 140 -0.36 4.09 18.27
C THR A 140 0.31 4.69 19.50
N ASN A 141 -0.46 5.43 20.28
CA ASN A 141 0.01 5.94 21.56
C ASN A 141 -0.25 4.89 22.65
N GLY A 142 0.78 4.12 23.00
CA GLY A 142 0.72 3.17 24.10
C GLY A 142 0.94 1.71 23.71
N HIS A 143 1.38 0.91 24.67
CA HIS A 143 1.72 -0.50 24.46
C HIS A 143 0.49 -1.41 24.29
N SER A 144 -0.65 -1.03 24.89
CA SER A 144 -1.90 -1.80 24.84
C SER A 144 -2.52 -1.76 23.45
N HIS A 145 -2.61 -0.58 22.85
CA HIS A 145 -3.20 -0.42 21.52
C HIS A 145 -2.32 -1.03 20.43
N ASP A 146 -0.98 -0.91 20.53
CA ASP A 146 -0.09 -1.60 19.58
C ASP A 146 -0.29 -3.11 19.61
N PHE A 147 -0.47 -3.70 20.80
CA PHE A 147 -0.78 -5.13 20.92
C PHE A 147 -2.16 -5.45 20.32
N ALA A 148 -3.20 -4.72 20.68
CA ALA A 148 -4.56 -5.00 20.26
C ALA A 148 -4.70 -4.93 18.72
N VAL A 149 -4.09 -3.93 18.08
CA VAL A 149 -4.08 -3.81 16.63
C VAL A 149 -3.30 -4.94 15.98
N GLN A 150 -2.09 -5.25 16.47
CA GLN A 150 -1.27 -6.33 15.93
C GLN A 150 -1.97 -7.68 16.06
N GLU A 151 -2.56 -7.99 17.20
CA GLU A 151 -3.27 -9.25 17.43
C GLU A 151 -4.38 -9.46 16.39
N GLN A 152 -5.19 -8.43 16.14
CA GLN A 152 -6.28 -8.50 15.18
C GLN A 152 -5.78 -8.65 13.74
N VAL A 153 -4.77 -7.86 13.35
CA VAL A 153 -4.22 -7.90 11.99
C VAL A 153 -3.52 -9.23 11.71
N LEU A 154 -2.73 -9.75 12.66
CA LEU A 154 -1.97 -10.98 12.50
C LEU A 154 -2.83 -12.25 12.42
N ARG A 155 -4.12 -12.17 12.75
CA ARG A 155 -5.09 -13.26 12.52
C ARG A 155 -5.61 -13.31 11.09
N GLY A 156 -5.42 -12.26 10.31
CA GLY A 156 -5.89 -12.11 8.93
C GLY A 156 -4.79 -12.25 7.88
N ARG A 157 -5.07 -11.73 6.70
CA ARG A 157 -4.11 -11.61 5.58
C ARG A 157 -3.79 -10.15 5.35
N TYR A 158 -2.55 -9.87 5.02
CA TYR A 158 -2.02 -8.52 4.74
C TYR A 158 -0.80 -8.63 3.83
N ALA A 159 -0.49 -7.55 3.12
CA ALA A 159 0.72 -7.46 2.31
C ALA A 159 1.96 -7.17 3.15
N TYR A 160 1.80 -6.33 4.17
CA TYR A 160 2.87 -5.83 5.02
C TYR A 160 2.30 -5.40 6.38
N ILE A 161 3.05 -5.63 7.43
CA ILE A 161 2.82 -5.02 8.74
C ILE A 161 4.13 -4.52 9.32
N GLY A 162 4.18 -3.22 9.63
CA GLY A 162 5.31 -2.57 10.28
C GLY A 162 4.89 -1.88 11.58
N VAL A 163 5.75 -1.95 12.59
CA VAL A 163 5.43 -1.42 13.94
C VAL A 163 6.55 -0.55 14.45
N ILE A 164 6.20 0.66 14.87
CA ILE A 164 7.14 1.55 15.54
C ILE A 164 7.36 1.11 16.98
N GLY A 165 8.61 0.97 17.39
CA GLY A 165 8.91 0.61 18.77
C GLY A 165 10.38 0.32 19.04
N SER A 166 10.75 0.44 20.29
CA SER A 166 12.06 -0.02 20.75
C SER A 166 12.12 -1.55 20.84
N ARG A 167 13.32 -2.13 20.82
CA ARG A 167 13.52 -3.57 20.99
C ARG A 167 12.85 -4.14 22.24
N ALA A 168 12.89 -3.38 23.36
CA ALA A 168 12.26 -3.81 24.61
C ALA A 168 10.74 -3.83 24.49
N LYS A 169 10.13 -2.82 23.86
CA LYS A 169 8.70 -2.77 23.58
C LYS A 169 8.27 -3.94 22.69
N THR A 170 9.00 -4.19 21.63
CA THR A 170 8.76 -5.31 20.69
C THR A 170 8.77 -6.66 21.42
N ALA A 171 9.78 -6.91 22.27
CA ALA A 171 9.87 -8.17 23.02
C ALA A 171 8.65 -8.39 23.94
N SER A 172 8.19 -7.35 24.64
CA SER A 172 7.00 -7.41 25.48
C SER A 172 5.72 -7.71 24.69
N VAL A 173 5.53 -7.02 23.55
CA VAL A 173 4.35 -7.24 22.69
C VAL A 173 4.39 -8.66 22.10
N ASN A 174 5.54 -9.12 21.61
CA ASN A 174 5.68 -10.46 21.05
C ASN A 174 5.37 -11.56 22.08
N ALA A 175 5.74 -11.39 23.36
CA ALA A 175 5.36 -12.33 24.41
C ALA A 175 3.83 -12.43 24.55
N ARG A 176 3.14 -11.29 24.61
CA ARG A 176 1.68 -11.25 24.68
C ARG A 176 1.00 -11.83 23.43
N LEU A 177 1.56 -11.60 22.23
CA LEU A 177 1.05 -12.19 20.98
C LEU A 177 1.13 -13.72 21.01
N ARG A 178 2.21 -14.30 21.56
CA ARG A 178 2.33 -15.75 21.77
C ARG A 178 1.27 -16.28 22.74
N GLU A 179 1.10 -15.60 23.86
CA GLU A 179 0.06 -15.93 24.84
C GLU A 179 -1.35 -15.88 24.24
N ALA A 180 -1.60 -14.94 23.32
CA ALA A 180 -2.84 -14.82 22.55
C ALA A 180 -2.99 -15.88 21.42
N GLY A 181 -1.99 -16.76 21.24
CA GLY A 181 -2.02 -17.83 20.24
C GLY A 181 -1.65 -17.42 18.82
N ILE A 182 -0.99 -16.28 18.63
CA ILE A 182 -0.45 -15.88 17.33
C ILE A 182 0.77 -16.74 17.00
N SER A 183 0.85 -17.24 15.77
CA SER A 183 1.94 -18.12 15.34
C SER A 183 3.28 -17.39 15.29
N GLU A 184 4.38 -18.13 15.53
CA GLU A 184 5.74 -17.56 15.41
C GLU A 184 6.02 -17.03 14.00
N THR A 185 5.47 -17.67 12.97
CA THR A 185 5.61 -17.20 11.57
C THR A 185 4.96 -15.82 11.39
N ALA A 186 3.77 -15.62 11.94
CA ALA A 186 3.09 -14.33 11.87
C ALA A 186 3.83 -13.26 12.67
N ILE A 187 4.32 -13.58 13.88
CA ILE A 187 5.12 -12.67 14.69
C ILE A 187 6.42 -12.29 13.96
N ALA A 188 7.09 -13.25 13.34
CA ALA A 188 8.33 -13.03 12.60
C ALA A 188 8.14 -12.22 11.30
N SER A 189 6.93 -12.16 10.74
CA SER A 189 6.62 -11.34 9.57
C SER A 189 6.45 -9.85 9.87
N VAL A 190 6.40 -9.46 11.15
CA VAL A 190 6.28 -8.06 11.56
C VAL A 190 7.60 -7.33 11.38
N HIS A 191 7.60 -6.27 10.59
CA HIS A 191 8.74 -5.37 10.44
C HIS A 191 8.86 -4.47 11.68
N THR A 192 9.78 -4.80 12.58
CA THR A 192 9.99 -4.05 13.83
C THR A 192 11.45 -4.13 14.28
N PRO A 193 12.13 -3.02 14.57
CA PRO A 193 11.66 -1.64 14.36
C PRO A 193 11.35 -1.37 12.89
N ILE A 194 10.23 -0.70 12.63
CA ILE A 194 9.80 -0.33 11.27
C ILE A 194 10.79 0.62 10.61
N GLY A 195 10.98 0.48 9.31
CA GLY A 195 11.74 1.41 8.47
C GLY A 195 13.17 0.97 8.19
N THR A 196 13.72 1.56 7.14
CA THR A 196 15.12 1.37 6.74
C THR A 196 16.07 2.05 7.71
N ALA A 197 17.21 1.42 8.02
CA ALA A 197 18.19 1.91 9.01
C ALA A 197 18.99 3.13 8.50
N ILE A 198 18.36 4.31 8.44
CA ILE A 198 18.95 5.59 8.01
C ILE A 198 19.35 6.49 9.18
N LYS A 199 19.29 6.00 10.43
CA LYS A 199 19.53 6.78 11.66
C LYS A 199 18.56 7.95 11.83
N ALA A 200 17.30 7.77 11.43
CA ALA A 200 16.23 8.74 11.55
C ALA A 200 15.98 9.15 13.01
N VAL A 201 15.77 10.43 13.25
CA VAL A 201 15.52 11.03 14.58
C VAL A 201 14.21 11.80 14.62
N THR A 202 13.93 12.63 13.59
CA THR A 202 12.70 13.41 13.53
C THR A 202 11.52 12.62 12.97
N PRO A 203 10.27 13.01 13.23
CA PRO A 203 9.09 12.37 12.63
C PRO A 203 9.17 12.30 11.10
N GLU A 204 9.70 13.33 10.45
CA GLU A 204 9.86 13.42 9.00
C GLU A 204 10.91 12.43 8.49
N GLU A 205 12.03 12.31 9.17
CA GLU A 205 13.07 11.32 8.84
C GLU A 205 12.56 9.87 9.05
N ILE A 206 11.82 9.65 10.14
CA ILE A 206 11.17 8.35 10.41
C ILE A 206 10.17 8.03 9.30
N ALA A 207 9.40 9.02 8.85
CA ALA A 207 8.46 8.84 7.74
C ALA A 207 9.17 8.46 6.43
N VAL A 208 10.30 9.10 6.11
CA VAL A 208 11.14 8.73 4.95
C VAL A 208 11.66 7.30 5.06
N SER A 209 12.15 6.93 6.25
CA SER A 209 12.63 5.57 6.55
C SER A 209 11.54 4.52 6.32
N ILE A 210 10.34 4.75 6.85
CA ILE A 210 9.18 3.86 6.69
C ILE A 210 8.74 3.79 5.22
N ALA A 211 8.61 4.93 4.55
CA ALA A 211 8.22 4.96 3.14
C ALA A 211 9.21 4.19 2.25
N GLY A 212 10.52 4.32 2.51
CA GLY A 212 11.56 3.56 1.81
C GLY A 212 11.42 2.05 1.98
N GLU A 213 11.18 1.56 3.20
CA GLU A 213 10.94 0.14 3.46
C GLU A 213 9.67 -0.36 2.75
N MET A 214 8.57 0.39 2.84
CA MET A 214 7.31 0.03 2.18
C MET A 214 7.45 -0.03 0.65
N ILE A 215 8.22 0.87 0.04
CA ILE A 215 8.54 0.84 -1.39
C ILE A 215 9.33 -0.43 -1.72
N CYS A 216 10.34 -0.78 -0.93
CA CYS A 216 11.15 -1.97 -1.13
C CYS A 216 10.30 -3.25 -1.06
N VAL A 217 9.47 -3.40 -0.03
CA VAL A 217 8.56 -4.54 0.12
C VAL A 217 7.58 -4.63 -1.05
N ARG A 218 7.03 -3.49 -1.48
CA ARG A 218 6.13 -3.42 -2.64
C ARG A 218 6.82 -3.88 -3.93
N ALA A 219 8.07 -3.47 -4.15
CA ALA A 219 8.85 -3.89 -5.31
C ALA A 219 9.10 -5.39 -5.30
N THR A 220 9.58 -5.93 -4.18
CA THR A 220 9.83 -7.37 -4.01
C THR A 220 8.56 -8.22 -4.21
N ARG A 221 7.40 -7.77 -3.70
CA ARG A 221 6.13 -8.47 -3.93
C ARG A 221 5.72 -8.49 -5.40
N ARG A 222 5.96 -7.41 -6.13
CA ARG A 222 5.69 -7.33 -7.58
C ARG A 222 6.62 -8.25 -8.37
N GLU A 223 7.90 -8.27 -8.04
CA GLU A 223 8.86 -9.18 -8.65
C GLU A 223 8.48 -10.65 -8.43
N ASN A 224 8.10 -11.02 -7.21
CA ASN A 224 7.64 -12.37 -6.87
C ASN A 224 6.34 -12.76 -7.60
N ALA A 225 5.50 -11.79 -7.92
CA ALA A 225 4.29 -11.99 -8.73
C ALA A 225 4.55 -11.97 -10.25
N GLY A 226 5.81 -11.87 -10.69
CA GLY A 226 6.18 -11.84 -12.10
C GLY A 226 5.83 -10.52 -12.81
N VAL A 227 5.52 -9.47 -12.07
CA VAL A 227 5.23 -8.14 -12.64
C VAL A 227 6.54 -7.46 -13.01
N VAL A 228 6.86 -7.41 -14.29
CA VAL A 228 8.03 -6.68 -14.78
C VAL A 228 7.74 -5.18 -14.74
N LEU A 229 8.42 -4.46 -13.86
CA LEU A 229 8.39 -3.01 -13.86
C LEU A 229 9.39 -2.49 -14.90
N HIS A 230 8.90 -1.85 -15.95
CA HIS A 230 9.73 -1.11 -16.89
C HIS A 230 10.18 0.20 -16.23
N GLY A 231 11.35 0.17 -15.61
CA GLY A 231 12.00 1.31 -14.97
C GLY A 231 13.51 1.06 -14.89
N CYS A 232 14.30 2.12 -14.83
CA CYS A 232 15.74 1.99 -14.57
C CYS A 232 15.89 1.61 -13.08
N PRO A 233 16.33 0.38 -12.71
CA PRO A 233 16.59 0.06 -11.33
C PRO A 233 17.75 0.92 -10.84
N MET A 234 17.50 1.71 -9.81
CA MET A 234 18.60 2.34 -9.07
C MET A 234 19.15 1.28 -8.10
N HIS A 235 20.38 0.90 -8.34
CA HIS A 235 21.16 0.00 -7.47
C HIS A 235 21.80 0.79 -6.34
#